data_24e0ba21af9249a507c3df82a6195890
#
_entry.id   24e0ba21af9249a507c3df82a6195890
#
_cell.length_a   1.000
_cell.length_b   1.000
_cell.length_c   1.000
_cell.angle_alpha   90.00
_cell.angle_beta   90.00
_cell.angle_gamma   90.00
#
_symmetry.space_group_name_H-M   'P 1'
#
loop_
_entity.id
_entity.type
_entity.pdbx_description
1 polymer ?
#
loop_
_entity_poly.entity_id
_entity_poly.type
_entity_poly.pdbx_seq_one_letter_code
_entity_poly.pdbx_strand_id
1 'polypeptide(L)'
;MSKILRVNMSDLTTKFEDVPEKYKLLGGRGLTSAITCDEVPPTCHPLGPNNKVTFATGIVTGTAAPTSGRISVGGKSPLTGTIKETNSGGMAGQKLAHLGIKAVIVEGQPKAKGKFWLLKVDKDGAQLLPADEFVGKGLY
;
A
#
# COMPACT_ATOMS: atom_id res chain seq x y z
N MET A 1 -17.12 -7.98 1.29
CA MET A 1 -16.14 -7.86 2.40
C MET A 1 -14.89 -7.21 1.86
N SER A 2 -14.28 -6.31 2.65
CA SER A 2 -13.01 -5.68 2.24
C SER A 2 -11.84 -6.67 2.40
N LYS A 3 -10.83 -6.54 1.54
CA LYS A 3 -9.61 -7.36 1.52
C LYS A 3 -8.37 -6.50 1.72
N ILE A 4 -7.27 -7.12 2.09
CA ILE A 4 -5.93 -6.55 2.00
C ILE A 4 -5.26 -7.17 0.77
N LEU A 5 -4.71 -6.33 -0.09
CA LEU A 5 -3.85 -6.76 -1.19
C LEU A 5 -2.39 -6.74 -0.72
N ARG A 6 -1.77 -7.90 -0.66
CA ARG A 6 -0.34 -8.03 -0.37
C ARG A 6 0.44 -8.21 -1.66
N VAL A 7 1.47 -7.41 -1.84
CA VAL A 7 2.34 -7.40 -3.00
C VAL A 7 3.76 -7.74 -2.54
N ASN A 8 4.24 -8.92 -2.88
CA ASN A 8 5.60 -9.36 -2.56
C ASN A 8 6.53 -9.07 -3.74
N MET A 9 7.43 -8.09 -3.55
CA MET A 9 8.38 -7.69 -4.59
C MET A 9 9.56 -8.67 -4.74
N SER A 10 9.82 -9.53 -3.76
CA SER A 10 10.90 -10.52 -3.87
C SER A 10 10.56 -11.65 -4.84
N ASP A 11 9.28 -12.06 -4.85
CA ASP A 11 8.77 -13.15 -5.68
C ASP A 11 7.87 -12.65 -6.81
N LEU A 12 7.62 -11.33 -6.88
CA LEU A 12 6.74 -10.68 -7.86
C LEU A 12 5.33 -11.27 -7.84
N THR A 13 4.80 -11.51 -6.64
CA THR A 13 3.48 -12.11 -6.45
C THR A 13 2.50 -11.14 -5.79
N THR A 14 1.23 -11.33 -6.09
CA THR A 14 0.13 -10.60 -5.46
C THR A 14 -0.84 -11.59 -4.80
N LYS A 15 -1.35 -11.24 -3.62
CA LYS A 15 -2.29 -12.08 -2.87
C LYS A 15 -3.34 -11.22 -2.17
N PHE A 16 -4.60 -11.63 -2.28
CA PHE A 16 -5.69 -11.05 -1.49
C PHE A 16 -5.88 -11.83 -0.19
N GLU A 17 -5.91 -11.10 0.91
CA GLU A 17 -6.07 -11.66 2.25
C GLU A 17 -7.31 -11.07 2.93
N ASP A 18 -7.91 -11.81 3.85
CA ASP A 18 -8.97 -11.29 4.70
C ASP A 18 -8.41 -10.26 5.67
N VAL A 19 -9.22 -9.26 5.99
CA VAL A 19 -8.83 -8.24 6.97
C VAL A 19 -8.85 -8.86 8.37
N PRO A 20 -7.71 -8.91 9.08
CA PRO A 20 -7.67 -9.38 10.46
C PRO A 20 -8.61 -8.59 11.36
N GLU A 21 -9.18 -9.24 12.39
CA GLU A 21 -10.14 -8.61 13.30
C GLU A 21 -9.63 -7.28 13.87
N LYS A 22 -8.37 -7.27 14.32
CA LYS A 22 -7.70 -6.08 14.87
C LYS A 22 -7.64 -4.88 13.93
N TYR A 23 -7.79 -5.08 12.61
CA TYR A 23 -7.75 -4.02 11.61
C TYR A 23 -9.12 -3.62 11.06
N LYS A 24 -10.19 -4.33 11.42
CA LYS A 24 -11.53 -4.10 10.85
C LYS A 24 -12.03 -2.68 11.06
N LEU A 25 -11.82 -2.13 12.25
CA LEU A 25 -12.25 -0.77 12.62
C LEU A 25 -11.16 0.30 12.40
N LEU A 26 -10.03 -0.04 11.80
CA LEU A 26 -8.98 0.90 11.46
C LEU A 26 -9.07 1.29 9.98
N GLY A 27 -8.66 2.51 9.66
CA GLY A 27 -8.53 3.00 8.29
C GLY A 27 -7.54 4.15 8.22
N GLY A 28 -7.12 4.52 7.00
CA GLY A 28 -6.20 5.62 6.79
C GLY A 28 -4.92 5.49 7.62
N ARG A 29 -4.54 6.57 8.29
CA ARG A 29 -3.34 6.65 9.14
C ARG A 29 -3.31 5.60 10.25
N GLY A 30 -4.46 5.37 10.90
CA GLY A 30 -4.54 4.36 11.97
C GLY A 30 -4.18 2.97 11.48
N LEU A 31 -4.65 2.60 10.28
CA LEU A 31 -4.36 1.31 9.68
C LEU A 31 -2.90 1.19 9.22
N THR A 32 -2.36 2.20 8.52
CA THR A 32 -0.95 2.16 8.07
C THR A 32 0.03 2.09 9.23
N SER A 33 -0.24 2.84 10.31
CA SER A 33 0.60 2.81 11.52
C SER A 33 0.51 1.47 12.24
N ALA A 34 -0.69 0.91 12.40
CA ALA A 34 -0.87 -0.39 13.05
C ALA A 34 -0.13 -1.50 12.29
N ILE A 35 -0.27 -1.54 10.96
CA ILE A 35 0.45 -2.53 10.13
C ILE A 35 1.97 -2.34 10.25
N THR A 36 2.46 -1.10 10.26
CA THR A 36 3.89 -0.84 10.43
C THR A 36 4.39 -1.30 11.79
N CYS A 37 3.65 -1.03 12.87
CA CYS A 37 4.01 -1.49 14.21
C CYS A 37 4.04 -3.01 14.32
N ASP A 38 3.07 -3.68 13.70
CA ASP A 38 2.89 -5.13 13.85
C ASP A 38 3.83 -5.94 12.96
N GLU A 39 4.17 -5.42 11.78
CA GLU A 39 4.80 -6.24 10.73
C GLU A 39 6.21 -5.74 10.34
N VAL A 40 6.63 -4.55 10.77
CA VAL A 40 7.96 -4.00 10.42
C VAL A 40 8.86 -4.01 11.65
N PRO A 41 9.97 -4.77 11.65
CA PRO A 41 10.91 -4.77 12.77
C PRO A 41 11.43 -3.35 13.05
N PRO A 42 11.37 -2.87 14.30
CA PRO A 42 11.76 -1.50 14.63
C PRO A 42 13.25 -1.20 14.33
N THR A 43 14.08 -2.22 14.30
CA THR A 43 15.52 -2.12 14.02
C THR A 43 15.88 -2.33 12.55
N CYS A 44 14.91 -2.66 11.68
CA CYS A 44 15.22 -2.90 10.27
C CYS A 44 15.71 -1.62 9.56
N HIS A 45 16.55 -1.81 8.56
CA HIS A 45 16.94 -0.70 7.68
C HIS A 45 15.73 -0.20 6.88
N PRO A 46 15.41 1.11 6.90
CA PRO A 46 14.18 1.63 6.28
C PRO A 46 14.14 1.50 4.76
N LEU A 47 15.27 1.39 4.09
CA LEU A 47 15.37 1.08 2.65
C LEU A 47 15.66 -0.41 2.38
N GLY A 48 15.57 -1.25 3.41
CA GLY A 48 15.81 -2.68 3.29
C GLY A 48 14.53 -3.49 3.02
N PRO A 49 14.68 -4.79 2.74
CA PRO A 49 13.58 -5.67 2.35
C PRO A 49 12.55 -5.91 3.47
N ASN A 50 12.90 -5.62 4.72
CA ASN A 50 12.02 -5.83 5.87
C ASN A 50 11.10 -4.63 6.17
N ASN A 51 11.30 -3.49 5.49
CA ASN A 51 10.33 -2.40 5.54
C ASN A 51 9.16 -2.70 4.62
N LYS A 52 8.04 -2.03 4.87
CA LYS A 52 6.83 -2.13 4.06
C LYS A 52 6.30 -0.75 3.73
N VAL A 53 5.67 -0.63 2.57
CA VAL A 53 4.89 0.55 2.20
C VAL A 53 3.43 0.13 2.17
N THR A 54 2.62 0.79 2.98
CA THR A 54 1.19 0.48 3.12
C THR A 54 0.35 1.64 2.61
N PHE A 55 -0.54 1.36 1.66
CA PHE A 55 -1.56 2.27 1.19
C PHE A 55 -2.88 1.86 1.85
N ALA A 56 -3.56 2.77 2.54
CA ALA A 56 -4.80 2.45 3.24
C ALA A 56 -5.91 3.45 2.93
N THR A 57 -7.11 2.94 2.66
CA THR A 57 -8.31 3.75 2.53
C THR A 57 -8.88 4.10 3.90
N GLY A 58 -9.65 5.18 3.99
CA GLY A 58 -10.43 5.50 5.17
C GLY A 58 -11.60 4.50 5.37
N ILE A 59 -12.14 4.43 6.59
CA ILE A 59 -13.27 3.53 6.91
C ILE A 59 -14.50 3.85 6.07
N VAL A 60 -14.76 5.13 5.83
CA VAL A 60 -15.91 5.61 5.06
C VAL A 60 -15.58 5.91 3.59
N THR A 61 -14.34 5.65 3.17
CA THR A 61 -13.93 5.83 1.77
C THR A 61 -14.68 4.85 0.87
N GLY A 62 -15.17 5.34 -0.26
CA GLY A 62 -15.98 4.55 -1.19
C GLY A 62 -17.48 4.51 -0.86
N THR A 63 -17.91 5.21 0.20
CA THR A 63 -19.32 5.40 0.52
C THR A 63 -19.84 6.74 -0.02
N ALA A 64 -21.11 7.05 0.22
CA ALA A 64 -21.72 8.35 -0.13
C ALA A 64 -21.25 9.51 0.78
N ALA A 65 -20.38 9.26 1.77
CA ALA A 65 -19.87 10.31 2.65
C ALA A 65 -19.04 11.33 1.84
N PRO A 66 -19.37 12.63 1.89
CA PRO A 66 -18.64 13.65 1.16
C PRO A 66 -17.20 13.76 1.66
N THR A 67 -16.28 14.17 0.79
CA THR A 67 -14.84 14.40 1.09
C THR A 67 -14.09 13.21 1.69
N SER A 68 -14.61 11.97 1.51
CA SER A 68 -14.04 10.75 2.11
C SER A 68 -12.98 10.04 1.25
N GLY A 69 -12.62 10.59 0.08
CA GLY A 69 -11.76 9.93 -0.92
C GLY A 69 -10.26 9.94 -0.64
N ARG A 70 -9.82 10.27 0.58
CA ARG A 70 -8.39 10.33 0.88
C ARG A 70 -7.78 8.95 1.09
N ILE A 71 -6.50 8.82 0.70
CA ILE A 71 -5.67 7.63 0.93
C ILE A 71 -4.47 8.02 1.79
N SER A 72 -4.13 7.17 2.74
CA SER A 72 -2.92 7.30 3.55
C SER A 72 -1.86 6.34 3.05
N VAL A 73 -0.61 6.78 3.05
CA VAL A 73 0.55 5.97 2.71
C VAL A 73 1.51 5.99 3.89
N GLY A 74 1.88 4.83 4.41
CA GLY A 74 2.71 4.70 5.61
C GLY A 74 3.78 3.64 5.48
N GLY A 75 4.78 3.75 6.35
CA GLY A 75 5.93 2.84 6.45
C GLY A 75 6.99 3.41 7.38
N LYS A 76 8.14 2.73 7.48
CA LYS A 76 9.30 3.23 8.24
C LYS A 76 10.06 4.26 7.42
N SER A 77 10.27 5.45 7.99
CA SER A 77 10.94 6.58 7.34
C SER A 77 12.46 6.40 7.31
N PRO A 78 13.10 6.56 6.15
CA PRO A 78 14.56 6.62 6.07
C PRO A 78 15.15 7.90 6.68
N LEU A 79 14.35 8.96 6.79
CA LEU A 79 14.80 10.23 7.36
C LEU A 79 14.80 10.21 8.88
N THR A 80 13.77 9.66 9.51
CA THR A 80 13.60 9.73 10.97
C THR A 80 13.80 8.39 11.68
N GLY A 81 13.82 7.27 10.95
CA GLY A 81 13.87 5.93 11.51
C GLY A 81 12.58 5.48 12.22
N THR A 82 11.56 6.33 12.23
CA THR A 82 10.25 6.08 12.86
C THR A 82 9.16 5.86 11.80
N ILE A 83 7.91 5.72 12.24
CA ILE A 83 6.77 5.62 11.35
C ILE A 83 6.56 6.98 10.67
N LYS A 84 6.44 6.95 9.35
CA LYS A 84 6.04 8.08 8.53
C LYS A 84 4.72 7.77 7.85
N GLU A 85 3.85 8.76 7.85
CA GLU A 85 2.59 8.73 7.11
C GLU A 85 2.46 9.98 6.24
N THR A 86 1.90 9.83 5.09
CA THR A 86 1.46 10.91 4.22
C THR A 86 0.04 10.65 3.75
N ASN A 87 -0.64 11.73 3.34
CA ASN A 87 -2.04 11.66 2.98
C ASN A 87 -2.27 12.37 1.64
N SER A 88 -2.99 11.72 0.74
CA SER A 88 -3.32 12.27 -0.58
C SER A 88 -4.83 12.27 -0.80
N GLY A 89 -5.32 13.33 -1.39
CA GLY A 89 -6.67 13.40 -1.93
C GLY A 89 -6.75 12.79 -3.33
N GLY A 90 -7.90 12.94 -3.97
CA GLY A 90 -8.16 12.45 -5.32
C GLY A 90 -8.96 11.16 -5.33
N MET A 91 -8.95 10.46 -6.47
CA MET A 91 -9.85 9.33 -6.70
C MET A 91 -9.26 7.96 -6.35
N ALA A 92 -7.95 7.87 -6.12
CA ALA A 92 -7.27 6.60 -5.89
C ALA A 92 -7.86 5.82 -4.69
N GLY A 93 -8.11 6.49 -3.56
CA GLY A 93 -8.72 5.88 -2.39
C GLY A 93 -10.12 5.34 -2.67
N GLN A 94 -10.96 6.11 -3.38
CA GLN A 94 -12.30 5.67 -3.75
C GLN A 94 -12.27 4.47 -4.70
N LYS A 95 -11.39 4.48 -5.70
CA LYS A 95 -11.25 3.35 -6.64
C LYS A 95 -10.84 2.07 -5.92
N LEU A 96 -9.86 2.14 -5.02
CA LEU A 96 -9.47 0.99 -4.19
C LEU A 96 -10.64 0.49 -3.33
N ALA A 97 -11.35 1.39 -2.67
CA ALA A 97 -12.50 1.02 -1.84
C ALA A 97 -13.63 0.37 -2.63
N HIS A 98 -13.94 0.87 -3.84
CA HIS A 98 -14.93 0.27 -4.74
C HIS A 98 -14.49 -1.12 -5.24
N LEU A 99 -13.19 -1.39 -5.36
CA LEU A 99 -12.65 -2.73 -5.63
C LEU A 99 -12.66 -3.64 -4.39
N GLY A 100 -13.17 -3.16 -3.25
CA GLY A 100 -13.18 -3.91 -2.00
C GLY A 100 -11.80 -4.01 -1.32
N ILE A 101 -10.86 -3.13 -1.67
CA ILE A 101 -9.51 -3.15 -1.12
C ILE A 101 -9.38 -2.10 -0.01
N LYS A 102 -9.16 -2.58 1.22
CA LYS A 102 -8.97 -1.75 2.40
C LYS A 102 -7.54 -1.22 2.52
N ALA A 103 -6.58 -2.07 2.19
CA ALA A 103 -5.17 -1.70 2.15
C ALA A 103 -4.41 -2.46 1.07
N VAL A 104 -3.35 -1.83 0.56
CA VAL A 104 -2.31 -2.47 -0.26
C VAL A 104 -1.02 -2.44 0.54
N ILE A 105 -0.41 -3.59 0.76
CA ILE A 105 0.87 -3.72 1.47
C ILE A 105 1.91 -4.18 0.48
N VAL A 106 2.93 -3.36 0.25
CA VAL A 106 4.07 -3.69 -0.61
C VAL A 106 5.24 -4.05 0.29
N GLU A 107 5.80 -5.24 0.09
CA GLU A 107 6.88 -5.80 0.91
C GLU A 107 7.96 -6.46 0.07
N GLY A 108 9.14 -6.66 0.65
CA GLY A 108 10.29 -7.25 -0.02
C GLY A 108 10.95 -6.32 -1.04
N GLN A 109 11.95 -6.85 -1.72
CA GLN A 109 12.69 -6.14 -2.78
C GLN A 109 12.91 -7.05 -3.98
N PRO A 110 12.81 -6.52 -5.22
CA PRO A 110 13.08 -7.30 -6.42
C PRO A 110 14.52 -7.82 -6.44
N LYS A 111 14.70 -9.07 -6.85
CA LYS A 111 16.04 -9.68 -7.03
C LYS A 111 16.82 -8.99 -8.14
N ALA A 112 16.13 -8.53 -9.18
CA ALA A 112 16.74 -7.84 -10.32
C ALA A 112 16.90 -6.34 -10.00
N LYS A 113 18.14 -5.93 -9.69
CA LYS A 113 18.47 -4.51 -9.45
C LYS A 113 18.23 -3.68 -10.71
N GLY A 114 17.72 -2.45 -10.52
CA GLY A 114 17.48 -1.50 -11.61
C GLY A 114 16.24 -1.78 -12.47
N LYS A 115 15.47 -2.83 -12.18
CA LYS A 115 14.16 -3.05 -12.81
C LYS A 115 13.05 -2.45 -11.97
N PHE A 116 12.08 -1.83 -12.65
CA PHE A 116 10.90 -1.22 -12.06
C PHE A 116 9.64 -1.96 -12.48
N TRP A 117 8.63 -1.90 -11.62
CA TRP A 117 7.39 -2.64 -11.81
C TRP A 117 6.20 -1.72 -11.60
N LEU A 118 5.20 -1.86 -12.47
CA LEU A 118 3.92 -1.21 -12.36
C LEU A 118 2.93 -2.17 -11.69
N LEU A 119 2.34 -1.76 -10.57
CA LEU A 119 1.24 -2.49 -9.97
C LEU A 119 -0.08 -2.04 -10.62
N LYS A 120 -0.65 -2.92 -11.43
CA LYS A 120 -1.99 -2.76 -11.99
C LYS A 120 -2.99 -3.43 -11.07
N VAL A 121 -4.05 -2.71 -10.67
CA VAL A 121 -5.13 -3.22 -9.84
C VAL A 121 -6.46 -2.88 -10.50
N ASP A 122 -7.25 -3.90 -10.79
CA ASP A 122 -8.57 -3.76 -11.40
C ASP A 122 -9.58 -4.77 -10.82
N LYS A 123 -10.77 -4.86 -11.42
CA LYS A 123 -11.82 -5.79 -11.00
C LYS A 123 -11.46 -7.27 -11.16
N ASP A 124 -10.51 -7.55 -12.06
CA ASP A 124 -10.10 -8.91 -12.39
C ASP A 124 -8.93 -9.37 -11.49
N GLY A 125 -8.34 -8.44 -10.70
CA GLY A 125 -7.30 -8.75 -9.74
C GLY A 125 -6.18 -7.73 -9.68
N ALA A 126 -4.98 -8.19 -9.30
CA ALA A 126 -3.79 -7.37 -9.20
C ALA A 126 -2.61 -8.05 -9.92
N GLN A 127 -1.85 -7.28 -10.69
CA GLN A 127 -0.73 -7.79 -11.48
C GLN A 127 0.46 -6.84 -11.38
N LEU A 128 1.66 -7.41 -11.38
CA LEU A 128 2.91 -6.67 -11.54
C LEU A 128 3.37 -6.76 -12.99
N LEU A 129 3.46 -5.61 -13.64
CA LEU A 129 3.88 -5.48 -15.04
C LEU A 129 5.26 -4.81 -15.10
N PRO A 130 6.12 -5.13 -16.08
CA PRO A 130 7.35 -4.36 -16.31
C PRO A 130 7.03 -2.88 -16.52
N ALA A 131 7.85 -2.00 -15.94
CA ALA A 131 7.68 -0.55 -16.05
C ALA A 131 8.81 0.14 -16.83
N ASP A 132 9.53 -0.60 -17.69
CA ASP A 132 10.70 -0.10 -18.41
C ASP A 132 10.37 1.12 -19.28
N GLU A 133 9.17 1.17 -19.86
CA GLU A 133 8.71 2.29 -20.68
C GLU A 133 8.52 3.62 -19.92
N PHE A 134 8.41 3.56 -18.60
CA PHE A 134 8.21 4.74 -17.73
C PHE A 134 9.49 5.25 -17.10
N VAL A 135 10.59 4.50 -17.24
CA VAL A 135 11.87 4.86 -16.61
C VAL A 135 12.41 6.15 -17.22
N GLY A 136 12.75 7.11 -16.36
CA GLY A 136 13.29 8.41 -16.78
C GLY A 136 12.24 9.41 -17.30
N LYS A 137 10.95 9.03 -17.35
CA LYS A 137 9.88 9.96 -17.71
C LYS A 137 9.46 10.78 -16.50
N GLY A 138 9.07 12.04 -16.75
CA GLY A 138 8.45 12.90 -15.74
C GLY A 138 6.98 12.53 -15.49
N LEU A 139 6.33 13.31 -14.64
CA LEU A 139 4.91 13.14 -14.30
C LEU A 139 3.96 13.72 -15.37
N TYR A 140 4.49 14.43 -16.36
CA TYR A 140 3.74 15.10 -17.42
C TYR A 140 4.30 14.73 -18.79
#